data_9cfcb18735cca6bc534cbd31c680e07c
#
_entry.id   9cfcb18735cca6bc534cbd31c680e07c
#
_cell.length_a   1.000
_cell.length_b   1.000
_cell.length_c   1.000
_cell.angle_alpha   90.00
_cell.angle_beta   90.00
_cell.angle_gamma   90.00
#
_symmetry.space_group_name_H-M   'P 1'
#
loop_
_entity.id
_entity.type
_entity.pdbx_description
1 polymer ?
#
loop_
_entity_poly.entity_id
_entity_poly.type
_entity_poly.pdbx_seq_one_letter_code
_entity_poly.pdbx_strand_id
1 'polypeptide(L)'
;MAVTVETLEKLERKITLSLPLAAIQTEVEARLKKVARTVKMDGFRPGKVPMNVVAQRYGYSVQYEVLNDKVGEEFAKAVQEAGLRVAGQPRISEKEGAAEGQAEFEAIFEVFPEVKIGDLASAEVDKLTAEVDDSAIEKTLDILRKQRRTFAQRAAAEAAVDGDRVTVDFEGKIDGETFAGGKAEGFQFLVGEGQMLKEFEDAVRGMKAGESKTFPLAFPEDYHGKDVAGKTADFLVTLNKVEAANLTEVNEALVKSLGIADGSVEALRADIKKNLEREVKFRLQARNKQAVMDALVSVAELDLPKASVQSEVARLMESARADLKQRGIKDAEKAEIPEDIFLPQAERRVRLGLVVAELVKAKIGRAHV
;
A
#
# COMPACT_ATOMS: atom_id res chain seq x y z
N MET A 1 28.87 7.21 -36.60
CA MET A 1 29.47 5.86 -36.44
C MET A 1 28.33 4.94 -36.05
N ALA A 2 28.30 3.71 -36.55
CA ALA A 2 27.23 2.77 -36.14
C ALA A 2 27.43 2.44 -34.68
N VAL A 3 26.37 2.68 -33.87
CA VAL A 3 26.38 2.34 -32.46
C VAL A 3 26.37 0.81 -32.33
N THR A 4 27.36 0.25 -31.67
CA THR A 4 27.42 -1.19 -31.43
C THR A 4 26.65 -1.50 -30.15
N VAL A 5 25.49 -2.18 -30.31
CA VAL A 5 24.67 -2.66 -29.20
C VAL A 5 24.95 -4.13 -29.01
N GLU A 6 25.42 -4.49 -27.85
CA GLU A 6 25.62 -5.88 -27.44
C GLU A 6 24.43 -6.33 -26.57
N THR A 7 23.82 -7.46 -26.92
CA THR A 7 22.78 -8.07 -26.11
C THR A 7 23.42 -8.96 -25.05
N LEU A 8 23.17 -8.71 -23.79
CA LEU A 8 23.62 -9.50 -22.65
C LEU A 8 22.55 -10.55 -22.28
N GLU A 9 22.05 -10.51 -21.07
CA GLU A 9 21.03 -11.44 -20.64
C GLU A 9 19.63 -10.82 -20.75
N LYS A 10 18.69 -11.57 -21.32
CA LYS A 10 17.27 -11.18 -21.43
C LYS A 10 17.07 -9.75 -21.96
N LEU A 11 16.76 -8.80 -21.06
CA LEU A 11 16.49 -7.41 -21.39
C LEU A 11 17.73 -6.51 -21.30
N GLU A 12 18.84 -7.00 -20.76
CA GLU A 12 20.06 -6.21 -20.61
C GLU A 12 20.76 -5.97 -21.96
N ARG A 13 21.18 -4.73 -22.15
CA ARG A 13 21.95 -4.27 -23.30
C ARG A 13 23.17 -3.52 -22.82
N LYS A 14 24.24 -3.59 -23.62
CA LYS A 14 25.46 -2.83 -23.41
C LYS A 14 25.77 -2.00 -24.64
N ILE A 15 26.10 -0.74 -24.44
CA ILE A 15 26.57 0.18 -25.48
C ILE A 15 27.91 0.73 -25.03
N THR A 16 28.87 0.74 -25.95
CA THR A 16 30.16 1.42 -25.77
C THR A 16 30.05 2.83 -26.34
N LEU A 17 30.33 3.83 -25.50
CA LEU A 17 30.32 5.24 -25.85
C LEU A 17 31.77 5.74 -25.94
N SER A 18 32.12 6.49 -26.99
CA SER A 18 33.45 7.06 -27.17
C SER A 18 33.34 8.59 -27.24
N LEU A 19 34.04 9.27 -26.36
CA LEU A 19 34.04 10.72 -26.21
C LEU A 19 35.43 11.32 -26.45
N PRO A 20 35.56 12.29 -27.36
CA PRO A 20 36.84 12.99 -27.57
C PRO A 20 37.22 13.81 -26.31
N LEU A 21 38.37 13.57 -25.72
CA LEU A 21 38.88 14.30 -24.56
C LEU A 21 38.99 15.81 -24.82
N ALA A 22 39.32 16.22 -26.05
CA ALA A 22 39.38 17.61 -26.46
C ALA A 22 38.02 18.33 -26.34
N ALA A 23 36.90 17.62 -26.63
CA ALA A 23 35.55 18.19 -26.50
C ALA A 23 35.16 18.38 -25.04
N ILE A 24 35.53 17.41 -24.19
CA ILE A 24 35.31 17.50 -22.72
C ILE A 24 36.09 18.69 -22.17
N GLN A 25 37.38 18.83 -22.53
CA GLN A 25 38.25 19.90 -22.03
C GLN A 25 37.74 21.28 -22.43
N THR A 26 37.29 21.45 -23.66
CA THR A 26 36.72 22.70 -24.16
C THR A 26 35.50 23.12 -23.35
N GLU A 27 34.61 22.17 -23.04
CA GLU A 27 33.40 22.45 -22.27
C GLU A 27 33.73 22.74 -20.77
N VAL A 28 34.70 22.02 -20.21
CA VAL A 28 35.20 22.27 -18.83
C VAL A 28 35.75 23.71 -18.72
N GLU A 29 36.56 24.16 -19.67
CA GLU A 29 37.06 25.53 -19.68
C GLU A 29 35.95 26.58 -19.83
N ALA A 30 34.95 26.32 -20.69
CA ALA A 30 33.81 27.17 -20.87
C ALA A 30 32.99 27.28 -19.57
N ARG A 31 32.77 26.15 -18.88
CA ARG A 31 32.02 26.09 -17.63
C ARG A 31 32.78 26.76 -16.47
N LEU A 32 34.10 26.53 -16.37
CA LEU A 32 34.95 27.21 -15.39
C LEU A 32 34.94 28.75 -15.58
N LYS A 33 34.93 29.23 -16.83
CA LYS A 33 34.79 30.66 -17.13
C LYS A 33 33.45 31.21 -16.67
N LYS A 34 32.37 30.46 -16.75
CA LYS A 34 31.06 30.86 -16.19
C LYS A 34 31.10 30.89 -14.66
N VAL A 35 31.66 29.85 -14.00
CA VAL A 35 31.84 29.81 -12.55
C VAL A 35 32.65 30.99 -12.05
N ALA A 36 33.77 31.34 -12.72
CA ALA A 36 34.61 32.44 -12.34
C ALA A 36 33.88 33.80 -12.26
N ARG A 37 32.82 34.00 -13.07
CA ARG A 37 32.00 35.22 -13.08
C ARG A 37 31.04 35.33 -11.92
N THR A 38 30.60 34.21 -11.36
CA THR A 38 29.54 34.16 -10.35
C THR A 38 30.02 33.77 -8.96
N VAL A 39 31.16 33.10 -8.85
CA VAL A 39 31.66 32.56 -7.60
C VAL A 39 32.04 33.67 -6.64
N LYS A 40 31.67 33.57 -5.37
CA LYS A 40 32.14 34.36 -4.26
C LYS A 40 33.26 33.59 -3.57
N MET A 41 34.42 34.21 -3.44
CA MET A 41 35.59 33.59 -2.82
C MET A 41 36.29 34.64 -1.94
N ASP A 42 36.66 34.23 -0.74
CA ASP A 42 37.33 35.13 0.23
C ASP A 42 38.65 35.64 -0.34
N GLY A 43 38.90 36.94 -0.20
CA GLY A 43 40.05 37.60 -0.75
C GLY A 43 39.92 38.09 -2.20
N PHE A 44 38.80 37.80 -2.88
CA PHE A 44 38.58 38.24 -4.26
C PHE A 44 37.22 38.90 -4.45
N ARG A 45 37.20 39.96 -5.27
CA ARG A 45 35.95 40.62 -5.69
C ARG A 45 35.19 39.66 -6.63
N PRO A 46 33.85 39.49 -6.49
CA PRO A 46 33.06 38.68 -7.42
C PRO A 46 33.32 39.00 -8.89
N GLY A 47 33.56 37.96 -9.71
CA GLY A 47 33.88 38.07 -11.12
C GLY A 47 35.35 38.49 -11.41
N LYS A 48 36.22 38.61 -10.41
CA LYS A 48 37.67 38.94 -10.56
C LYS A 48 38.58 37.84 -9.97
N VAL A 49 38.04 36.65 -9.73
CA VAL A 49 38.85 35.52 -9.26
C VAL A 49 39.72 35.01 -10.39
N PRO A 50 41.06 34.84 -10.22
CA PRO A 50 41.92 34.28 -11.25
C PRO A 50 41.52 32.86 -11.64
N MET A 51 41.60 32.54 -12.95
CA MET A 51 41.16 31.22 -13.48
C MET A 51 41.92 30.04 -12.88
N ASN A 52 43.21 30.21 -12.55
CA ASN A 52 43.98 29.16 -11.87
C ASN A 52 43.44 28.81 -10.48
N VAL A 53 42.97 29.82 -9.73
CA VAL A 53 42.35 29.59 -8.41
C VAL A 53 40.97 28.92 -8.54
N VAL A 54 40.19 29.35 -9.54
CA VAL A 54 38.90 28.75 -9.84
C VAL A 54 39.09 27.27 -10.26
N ALA A 55 40.04 27.01 -11.15
CA ALA A 55 40.34 25.65 -11.63
C ALA A 55 40.85 24.76 -10.49
N GLN A 56 41.67 25.27 -9.60
CA GLN A 56 42.15 24.49 -8.43
C GLN A 56 41.02 24.11 -7.48
N ARG A 57 40.06 25.01 -7.28
CA ARG A 57 38.96 24.75 -6.30
C ARG A 57 37.75 24.01 -6.89
N TYR A 58 37.41 24.32 -8.14
CA TYR A 58 36.20 23.81 -8.80
C TYR A 58 36.49 22.90 -9.98
N GLY A 59 37.75 22.76 -10.39
CA GLY A 59 38.11 22.00 -11.61
C GLY A 59 37.61 20.59 -11.59
N TYR A 60 37.80 19.86 -10.49
CA TYR A 60 37.38 18.49 -10.37
C TYR A 60 35.85 18.33 -10.46
N SER A 61 35.08 19.13 -9.71
CA SER A 61 33.62 19.06 -9.73
C SER A 61 33.05 19.43 -11.10
N VAL A 62 33.59 20.49 -11.73
CA VAL A 62 33.16 20.90 -13.08
C VAL A 62 33.53 19.86 -14.14
N GLN A 63 34.69 19.25 -14.01
CA GLN A 63 35.10 18.16 -14.93
C GLN A 63 34.17 16.96 -14.80
N TYR A 64 33.81 16.58 -13.55
CA TYR A 64 32.90 15.48 -13.29
C TYR A 64 31.49 15.76 -13.81
N GLU A 65 30.97 16.98 -13.61
CA GLU A 65 29.67 17.40 -14.13
C GLU A 65 29.65 17.38 -15.67
N VAL A 66 30.66 17.97 -16.32
CA VAL A 66 30.77 18.00 -17.79
C VAL A 66 30.86 16.59 -18.36
N LEU A 67 31.63 15.72 -17.72
CA LEU A 67 31.77 14.33 -18.12
C LEU A 67 30.44 13.61 -18.07
N ASN A 68 29.71 13.71 -16.94
CA ASN A 68 28.40 13.09 -16.79
C ASN A 68 27.39 13.62 -17.81
N ASP A 69 27.35 14.93 -18.04
CA ASP A 69 26.46 15.53 -19.02
C ASP A 69 26.77 15.01 -20.44
N LYS A 70 28.06 14.97 -20.83
CA LYS A 70 28.49 14.50 -22.15
C LYS A 70 28.23 13.00 -22.35
N VAL A 71 28.50 12.18 -21.35
CA VAL A 71 28.17 10.75 -21.37
C VAL A 71 26.68 10.54 -21.51
N GLY A 72 25.86 11.32 -20.74
CA GLY A 72 24.40 11.27 -20.85
C GLY A 72 23.87 11.68 -22.22
N GLU A 73 24.44 12.76 -22.84
CA GLU A 73 24.08 13.20 -24.19
C GLU A 73 24.41 12.12 -25.25
N GLU A 74 25.58 11.54 -25.19
CA GLU A 74 25.98 10.50 -26.15
C GLU A 74 25.22 9.20 -25.95
N PHE A 75 24.92 8.82 -24.69
CA PHE A 75 24.05 7.69 -24.41
C PHE A 75 22.66 7.89 -25.01
N ALA A 76 22.04 9.05 -24.80
CA ALA A 76 20.71 9.36 -25.33
C ALA A 76 20.70 9.27 -26.89
N LYS A 77 21.72 9.81 -27.56
CA LYS A 77 21.87 9.70 -29.02
C LYS A 77 22.01 8.25 -29.47
N ALA A 78 22.89 7.49 -28.81
CA ALA A 78 23.13 6.10 -29.12
C ALA A 78 21.88 5.22 -29.00
N VAL A 79 21.10 5.43 -27.95
CA VAL A 79 19.80 4.75 -27.70
C VAL A 79 18.78 5.13 -28.78
N GLN A 80 18.72 6.42 -29.16
CA GLN A 80 17.80 6.89 -30.20
C GLN A 80 18.18 6.32 -31.59
N GLU A 81 19.46 6.32 -31.96
CA GLU A 81 19.94 5.72 -33.20
C GLU A 81 19.68 4.22 -33.26
N ALA A 82 19.82 3.52 -32.14
CA ALA A 82 19.52 2.10 -32.02
C ALA A 82 18.02 1.77 -31.95
N GLY A 83 17.12 2.77 -31.81
CA GLY A 83 15.69 2.58 -31.71
C GLY A 83 15.25 1.85 -30.41
N LEU A 84 16.08 1.89 -29.37
CA LEU A 84 15.83 1.18 -28.11
C LEU A 84 14.98 2.00 -27.15
N ARG A 85 14.17 1.31 -26.35
CA ARG A 85 13.36 1.90 -25.27
C ARG A 85 13.96 1.49 -23.94
N VAL A 86 14.65 2.39 -23.28
CA VAL A 86 15.34 2.13 -22.01
C VAL A 86 14.35 2.03 -20.84
N ALA A 87 14.51 1.00 -20.03
CA ALA A 87 13.76 0.76 -18.80
C ALA A 87 14.66 1.00 -17.58
N GLY A 88 14.58 2.19 -17.00
CA GLY A 88 15.37 2.58 -15.82
C GLY A 88 16.63 3.37 -16.16
N GLN A 89 17.50 3.53 -15.16
CA GLN A 89 18.76 4.27 -15.31
C GLN A 89 19.88 3.35 -15.79
N PRO A 90 20.73 3.79 -16.75
CA PRO A 90 21.90 3.03 -17.15
C PRO A 90 22.96 2.99 -16.06
N ARG A 91 23.68 1.88 -15.96
CA ARG A 91 24.93 1.78 -15.20
C ARG A 91 26.08 2.11 -16.14
N ILE A 92 26.75 3.21 -15.88
CA ILE A 92 27.85 3.69 -16.72
C ILE A 92 29.16 3.49 -15.98
N SER A 93 30.13 2.87 -16.62
CA SER A 93 31.49 2.67 -16.13
C SER A 93 32.51 3.08 -17.20
N GLU A 94 33.62 3.62 -16.75
CA GLU A 94 34.75 3.92 -17.67
C GLU A 94 35.40 2.62 -18.08
N LYS A 95 35.71 2.53 -19.37
CA LYS A 95 36.40 1.39 -20.00
C LYS A 95 37.88 1.68 -20.15
N GLU A 96 38.71 0.80 -19.61
CA GLU A 96 40.15 0.88 -19.75
C GLU A 96 40.61 0.54 -21.21
N GLY A 97 41.67 1.18 -21.66
CA GLY A 97 42.26 0.89 -22.96
C GLY A 97 41.65 1.68 -24.12
N ALA A 98 41.05 2.83 -23.85
CA ALA A 98 40.57 3.75 -24.87
C ALA A 98 41.69 4.20 -25.82
N ALA A 99 41.32 4.51 -27.08
CA ALA A 99 42.24 5.06 -28.05
C ALA A 99 42.81 6.42 -27.58
N GLU A 100 44.03 6.74 -28.04
CA GLU A 100 44.71 8.00 -27.68
C GLU A 100 43.81 9.22 -28.03
N GLY A 101 43.57 10.08 -27.03
CA GLY A 101 42.71 11.27 -27.15
C GLY A 101 41.22 11.01 -27.01
N GLN A 102 40.79 9.81 -26.61
CA GLN A 102 39.39 9.47 -26.36
C GLN A 102 39.19 8.92 -24.92
N ALA A 103 38.00 9.07 -24.40
CA ALA A 103 37.51 8.37 -23.21
C ALA A 103 36.40 7.43 -23.66
N GLU A 104 36.47 6.16 -23.26
CA GLU A 104 35.45 5.17 -23.56
C GLU A 104 34.66 4.81 -22.28
N PHE A 105 33.34 4.67 -22.45
CA PHE A 105 32.43 4.29 -21.37
C PHE A 105 31.57 3.13 -21.82
N GLU A 106 31.33 2.20 -20.92
CA GLU A 106 30.33 1.14 -21.08
C GLU A 106 29.08 1.50 -20.34
N ALA A 107 27.95 1.57 -21.05
CA ALA A 107 26.63 1.77 -20.48
C ALA A 107 25.85 0.45 -20.53
N ILE A 108 25.52 -0.10 -19.37
CA ILE A 108 24.68 -1.30 -19.22
C ILE A 108 23.31 -0.86 -18.74
N PHE A 109 22.27 -1.24 -19.46
CA PHE A 109 20.89 -0.85 -19.18
C PHE A 109 19.90 -1.92 -19.62
N GLU A 110 18.69 -1.89 -19.06
CA GLU A 110 17.59 -2.73 -19.50
C GLU A 110 16.74 -2.02 -20.54
N VAL A 111 16.16 -2.79 -21.46
CA VAL A 111 15.17 -2.30 -22.41
C VAL A 111 13.78 -2.81 -22.05
N PHE A 112 12.73 -2.07 -22.46
CA PHE A 112 11.38 -2.60 -22.36
C PHE A 112 11.21 -3.82 -23.25
N PRO A 113 10.55 -4.88 -22.77
CA PRO A 113 10.32 -6.10 -23.51
C PRO A 113 9.37 -5.89 -24.67
N GLU A 114 9.47 -6.78 -25.66
CA GLU A 114 8.39 -7.03 -26.60
C GLU A 114 7.31 -7.87 -25.89
N VAL A 115 6.11 -7.32 -25.79
CA VAL A 115 4.99 -7.99 -25.13
C VAL A 115 4.27 -8.87 -26.13
N LYS A 116 4.33 -10.18 -25.96
CA LYS A 116 3.55 -11.14 -26.74
C LYS A 116 2.24 -11.43 -26.02
N ILE A 117 1.15 -10.97 -26.62
CA ILE A 117 -0.20 -11.22 -26.10
C ILE A 117 -0.75 -12.43 -26.83
N GLY A 118 -1.09 -13.48 -26.09
CA GLY A 118 -1.72 -14.67 -26.64
C GLY A 118 -3.16 -14.41 -27.10
N ASP A 119 -3.87 -15.47 -27.42
CA ASP A 119 -5.26 -15.37 -27.89
C ASP A 119 -6.20 -14.97 -26.75
N LEU A 120 -6.67 -13.73 -26.80
CA LEU A 120 -7.64 -13.19 -25.84
C LEU A 120 -9.03 -13.82 -25.94
N ALA A 121 -9.36 -14.44 -27.08
CA ALA A 121 -10.65 -15.08 -27.28
C ALA A 121 -10.75 -16.41 -26.51
N SER A 122 -9.62 -17.02 -26.18
CA SER A 122 -9.55 -18.24 -25.37
C SER A 122 -9.53 -17.99 -23.87
N ALA A 123 -9.41 -16.74 -23.43
CA ALA A 123 -9.38 -16.40 -22.02
C ALA A 123 -10.79 -16.38 -21.43
N GLU A 124 -11.06 -17.30 -20.52
CA GLU A 124 -12.32 -17.37 -19.78
C GLU A 124 -12.20 -16.56 -18.48
N VAL A 125 -13.22 -15.75 -18.19
CA VAL A 125 -13.31 -14.95 -16.97
C VAL A 125 -14.70 -15.09 -16.37
N ASP A 126 -14.78 -15.57 -15.14
CA ASP A 126 -16.02 -15.62 -14.39
C ASP A 126 -16.52 -14.23 -14.04
N LYS A 127 -17.68 -13.85 -14.53
CA LYS A 127 -18.34 -12.62 -14.16
C LYS A 127 -19.15 -12.81 -12.89
N LEU A 128 -18.68 -12.24 -11.80
CA LEU A 128 -19.42 -12.25 -10.54
C LEU A 128 -20.64 -11.31 -10.65
N THR A 129 -21.79 -11.83 -10.20
CA THR A 129 -23.05 -11.10 -10.07
C THR A 129 -23.60 -11.29 -8.67
N ALA A 130 -24.31 -10.31 -8.14
CA ALA A 130 -25.05 -10.41 -6.90
C ALA A 130 -26.25 -9.45 -6.97
N GLU A 131 -27.33 -9.85 -6.33
CA GLU A 131 -28.54 -9.03 -6.19
C GLU A 131 -28.74 -8.74 -4.69
N VAL A 132 -29.35 -7.59 -4.41
CA VAL A 132 -29.73 -7.19 -3.07
C VAL A 132 -31.14 -7.69 -2.82
N ASP A 133 -31.26 -8.70 -1.98
CA ASP A 133 -32.55 -9.27 -1.56
C ASP A 133 -33.09 -8.57 -0.30
N ASP A 134 -34.33 -8.90 0.06
CA ASP A 134 -34.97 -8.35 1.25
C ASP A 134 -34.26 -8.79 2.56
N SER A 135 -33.61 -9.95 2.56
CA SER A 135 -32.82 -10.44 3.70
C SER A 135 -31.63 -9.50 4.02
N ALA A 136 -30.97 -8.96 2.97
CA ALA A 136 -29.89 -8.00 3.15
C ALA A 136 -30.40 -6.67 3.71
N ILE A 137 -31.60 -6.24 3.30
CA ILE A 137 -32.24 -5.03 3.82
C ILE A 137 -32.60 -5.21 5.29
N GLU A 138 -33.22 -6.36 5.68
CA GLU A 138 -33.54 -6.67 7.07
C GLU A 138 -32.30 -6.74 7.97
N LYS A 139 -31.23 -7.38 7.52
CA LYS A 139 -29.95 -7.40 8.26
C LYS A 139 -29.41 -6.00 8.50
N THR A 140 -29.52 -5.12 7.50
CA THR A 140 -29.07 -3.73 7.63
C THR A 140 -29.94 -2.96 8.61
N LEU A 141 -31.27 -3.14 8.56
CA LEU A 141 -32.21 -2.57 9.53
C LEU A 141 -31.90 -3.02 10.94
N ASP A 142 -31.62 -4.31 11.14
CA ASP A 142 -31.25 -4.84 12.47
C ASP A 142 -29.93 -4.25 12.98
N ILE A 143 -28.95 -4.05 12.11
CA ILE A 143 -27.70 -3.35 12.49
C ILE A 143 -27.99 -1.92 12.92
N LEU A 144 -28.82 -1.18 12.17
CA LEU A 144 -29.21 0.19 12.50
C LEU A 144 -29.99 0.27 13.83
N ARG A 145 -30.89 -0.69 14.09
CA ARG A 145 -31.61 -0.81 15.36
C ARG A 145 -30.65 -1.08 16.52
N LYS A 146 -29.69 -2.00 16.33
CA LYS A 146 -28.66 -2.30 17.33
C LYS A 146 -27.77 -1.09 17.65
N GLN A 147 -27.42 -0.29 16.64
CA GLN A 147 -26.64 0.94 16.84
C GLN A 147 -27.42 2.02 17.65
N ARG A 148 -28.73 2.02 17.56
CA ARG A 148 -29.63 2.99 18.24
C ARG A 148 -30.37 2.39 19.45
N ARG A 149 -29.97 1.17 19.88
CA ARG A 149 -30.56 0.55 21.08
C ARG A 149 -30.33 1.39 22.31
N THR A 150 -31.31 1.38 23.21
CA THR A 150 -31.22 1.93 24.56
C THR A 150 -31.09 0.79 25.55
N PHE A 151 -30.70 1.09 26.77
CA PHE A 151 -30.49 0.08 27.78
C PHE A 151 -31.34 0.42 29.02
N ALA A 152 -32.03 -0.57 29.55
CA ALA A 152 -32.80 -0.46 30.77
C ALA A 152 -32.31 -1.52 31.79
N GLN A 153 -32.16 -1.12 33.04
CA GLN A 153 -31.71 -2.03 34.10
C GLN A 153 -32.65 -3.21 34.25
N ARG A 154 -32.12 -4.44 34.25
CA ARG A 154 -32.86 -5.65 34.59
C ARG A 154 -33.12 -5.71 36.10
N ALA A 155 -34.18 -6.43 36.48
CA ALA A 155 -34.38 -6.76 37.88
C ALA A 155 -33.22 -7.60 38.42
N ALA A 156 -32.87 -7.43 39.70
CA ALA A 156 -31.68 -8.10 40.26
C ALA A 156 -31.76 -9.65 40.23
N ALA A 157 -32.97 -10.21 40.11
CA ALA A 157 -33.19 -11.65 40.02
C ALA A 157 -33.02 -12.20 38.58
N GLU A 158 -32.97 -11.34 37.57
CA GLU A 158 -32.85 -11.75 36.18
C GLU A 158 -31.38 -11.95 35.79
N ALA A 159 -31.14 -13.03 35.06
CA ALA A 159 -29.81 -13.38 34.57
C ALA A 159 -29.45 -12.60 33.29
N ALA A 160 -28.15 -12.38 33.05
CA ALA A 160 -27.62 -11.80 31.84
C ALA A 160 -27.82 -12.73 30.64
N VAL A 161 -28.32 -12.20 29.54
CA VAL A 161 -28.53 -12.90 28.28
C VAL A 161 -27.81 -12.19 27.11
N ASP A 162 -27.74 -12.84 25.96
CA ASP A 162 -27.15 -12.25 24.76
C ASP A 162 -27.84 -10.93 24.38
N GLY A 163 -27.03 -9.93 24.05
CA GLY A 163 -27.47 -8.58 23.73
C GLY A 163 -27.54 -7.64 24.93
N ASP A 164 -27.49 -8.13 26.17
CA ASP A 164 -27.48 -7.29 27.36
C ASP A 164 -26.15 -6.55 27.50
N ARG A 165 -26.20 -5.32 28.02
CA ARG A 165 -25.01 -4.60 28.46
C ARG A 165 -24.76 -4.94 29.93
N VAL A 166 -23.60 -5.47 30.21
CA VAL A 166 -23.17 -5.84 31.54
C VAL A 166 -22.05 -4.93 32.03
N THR A 167 -22.05 -4.67 33.36
CA THR A 167 -20.94 -4.00 34.02
C THR A 167 -20.32 -4.99 34.98
N VAL A 168 -19.04 -5.27 34.80
CA VAL A 168 -18.30 -6.28 35.58
C VAL A 168 -17.05 -5.69 36.20
N ASP A 169 -16.64 -6.28 37.32
CA ASP A 169 -15.27 -6.18 37.83
C ASP A 169 -14.61 -7.53 37.57
N PHE A 170 -13.36 -7.52 37.09
CA PHE A 170 -12.65 -8.77 36.88
C PHE A 170 -11.21 -8.67 37.33
N GLU A 171 -10.66 -9.80 37.76
CA GLU A 171 -9.24 -10.01 38.03
C GLU A 171 -8.79 -11.34 37.47
N GLY A 172 -7.85 -11.29 36.49
CA GLY A 172 -7.23 -12.45 35.86
C GLY A 172 -5.82 -12.67 36.41
N LYS A 173 -5.50 -13.92 36.72
CA LYS A 173 -4.20 -14.35 37.23
C LYS A 173 -3.63 -15.47 36.37
N ILE A 174 -2.34 -15.38 36.08
CA ILE A 174 -1.56 -16.47 35.47
C ILE A 174 -0.55 -16.94 36.53
N ASP A 175 -0.55 -18.22 36.84
CA ASP A 175 0.28 -18.79 37.89
C ASP A 175 0.19 -18.07 39.25
N GLY A 176 -1.00 -17.49 39.55
CA GLY A 176 -1.26 -16.79 40.79
C GLY A 176 -0.92 -15.30 40.80
N GLU A 177 -0.28 -14.78 39.73
CA GLU A 177 0.10 -13.37 39.60
C GLU A 177 -0.82 -12.64 38.61
N THR A 178 -1.21 -11.40 38.95
CA THR A 178 -2.01 -10.55 38.06
C THR A 178 -1.14 -9.98 36.95
N PHE A 179 -1.56 -10.09 35.72
CA PHE A 179 -0.84 -9.56 34.54
C PHE A 179 -1.37 -8.17 34.13
N ALA A 180 -0.58 -7.48 33.32
CA ALA A 180 -0.96 -6.15 32.79
C ALA A 180 -2.25 -6.24 31.93
N GLY A 181 -3.29 -5.50 32.34
CA GLY A 181 -4.61 -5.57 31.70
C GLY A 181 -5.50 -6.70 32.24
N GLY A 182 -5.02 -7.54 33.17
CA GLY A 182 -5.79 -8.62 33.80
C GLY A 182 -6.81 -8.13 34.83
N LYS A 183 -6.79 -6.86 35.25
CA LYS A 183 -7.74 -6.31 36.22
C LYS A 183 -8.43 -5.07 35.68
N ALA A 184 -9.78 -5.03 35.85
CA ALA A 184 -10.58 -3.84 35.62
C ALA A 184 -11.80 -3.80 36.54
N GLU A 185 -12.24 -2.60 36.88
CA GLU A 185 -13.43 -2.34 37.67
C GLU A 185 -14.41 -1.50 36.83
N GLY A 186 -15.70 -1.81 36.92
CA GLY A 186 -16.75 -1.12 36.18
C GLY A 186 -16.65 -1.28 34.66
N PHE A 187 -16.03 -2.34 34.18
CA PHE A 187 -15.90 -2.60 32.76
C PHE A 187 -17.23 -2.96 32.11
N GLN A 188 -17.58 -2.30 31.01
CA GLN A 188 -18.85 -2.52 30.33
C GLN A 188 -18.63 -3.20 28.98
N PHE A 189 -19.41 -4.22 28.70
CA PHE A 189 -19.44 -4.87 27.39
C PHE A 189 -20.83 -5.45 27.09
N LEU A 190 -21.02 -5.91 25.85
CA LEU A 190 -22.26 -6.51 25.36
C LEU A 190 -22.07 -8.02 25.25
N VAL A 191 -22.91 -8.77 25.94
CA VAL A 191 -22.86 -10.23 25.97
C VAL A 191 -23.25 -10.78 24.59
N GLY A 192 -22.42 -11.67 24.03
CA GLY A 192 -22.71 -12.35 22.77
C GLY A 192 -22.37 -11.54 21.51
N GLU A 193 -21.71 -10.37 21.63
CA GLU A 193 -21.28 -9.56 20.47
C GLU A 193 -19.79 -9.69 20.15
N GLY A 194 -19.06 -10.61 20.79
CA GLY A 194 -17.64 -10.88 20.50
C GLY A 194 -16.70 -9.75 20.89
N GLN A 195 -17.10 -8.92 21.88
CA GLN A 195 -16.25 -7.87 22.44
C GLN A 195 -15.19 -8.42 23.40
N MET A 196 -15.49 -9.56 24.01
CA MET A 196 -14.59 -10.30 24.88
C MET A 196 -14.32 -11.70 24.28
N LEU A 197 -13.33 -12.41 24.82
CA LEU A 197 -13.11 -13.80 24.45
C LEU A 197 -14.36 -14.63 24.78
N LYS A 198 -14.63 -15.61 23.95
CA LYS A 198 -15.88 -16.41 24.04
C LYS A 198 -16.08 -17.03 25.41
N GLU A 199 -15.02 -17.57 25.99
CA GLU A 199 -15.06 -18.18 27.33
C GLU A 199 -15.47 -17.16 28.42
N PHE A 200 -15.06 -15.90 28.25
CA PHE A 200 -15.42 -14.82 29.15
C PHE A 200 -16.89 -14.45 29.01
N GLU A 201 -17.40 -14.30 27.80
CA GLU A 201 -18.82 -14.01 27.55
C GLU A 201 -19.71 -15.17 28.00
N ASP A 202 -19.29 -16.42 27.76
CA ASP A 202 -20.01 -17.63 28.19
C ASP A 202 -20.03 -17.77 29.73
N ALA A 203 -19.00 -17.31 30.43
CA ALA A 203 -18.95 -17.32 31.86
C ALA A 203 -19.93 -16.32 32.50
N VAL A 204 -20.06 -15.13 31.87
CA VAL A 204 -20.97 -14.07 32.36
C VAL A 204 -22.41 -14.34 31.95
N ARG A 205 -22.64 -15.05 30.86
CA ARG A 205 -23.98 -15.46 30.43
C ARG A 205 -24.63 -16.31 31.53
N GLY A 206 -25.85 -15.94 31.93
CA GLY A 206 -26.61 -16.61 32.99
C GLY A 206 -26.32 -16.15 34.42
N MET A 207 -25.30 -15.29 34.63
CA MET A 207 -25.04 -14.68 35.93
C MET A 207 -26.07 -13.59 36.25
N LYS A 208 -26.33 -13.39 37.55
CA LYS A 208 -27.16 -12.31 38.06
C LYS A 208 -26.32 -11.19 38.65
N ALA A 209 -26.90 -9.99 38.74
CA ALA A 209 -26.23 -8.87 39.40
C ALA A 209 -25.85 -9.24 40.85
N GLY A 210 -24.64 -8.99 41.25
CA GLY A 210 -24.04 -9.33 42.54
C GLY A 210 -23.37 -10.71 42.60
N GLU A 211 -23.48 -11.55 41.58
CA GLU A 211 -22.83 -12.86 41.55
C GLU A 211 -21.35 -12.73 41.09
N SER A 212 -20.52 -13.61 41.66
CA SER A 212 -19.11 -13.76 41.26
C SER A 212 -18.85 -15.19 40.82
N LYS A 213 -17.99 -15.33 39.79
CA LYS A 213 -17.64 -16.63 39.22
C LYS A 213 -16.17 -16.65 38.88
N THR A 214 -15.51 -17.78 39.19
CA THR A 214 -14.14 -18.03 38.78
C THR A 214 -14.14 -19.07 37.64
N PHE A 215 -13.38 -18.84 36.61
CA PHE A 215 -13.27 -19.73 35.47
C PHE A 215 -11.90 -19.60 34.79
N PRO A 216 -11.35 -20.68 34.21
CA PRO A 216 -10.15 -20.63 33.39
C PRO A 216 -10.49 -20.07 32.01
N LEU A 217 -9.57 -19.26 31.45
CA LEU A 217 -9.65 -18.69 30.11
C LEU A 217 -8.32 -18.90 29.41
N ALA A 218 -8.36 -19.58 28.26
CA ALA A 218 -7.19 -19.81 27.42
C ALA A 218 -7.06 -18.68 26.38
N PHE A 219 -5.92 -17.99 26.38
CA PHE A 219 -5.63 -17.01 25.35
C PHE A 219 -5.15 -17.72 24.08
N PRO A 220 -5.67 -17.35 22.89
CA PRO A 220 -5.16 -17.85 21.62
C PRO A 220 -3.67 -17.57 21.44
N GLU A 221 -2.97 -18.39 20.64
CA GLU A 221 -1.53 -18.19 20.36
C GLU A 221 -1.25 -16.89 19.59
N ASP A 222 -2.21 -16.46 18.77
CA ASP A 222 -2.17 -15.22 17.98
C ASP A 222 -2.75 -14.00 18.72
N TYR A 223 -2.97 -14.10 20.02
CA TYR A 223 -3.50 -12.99 20.81
C TYR A 223 -2.54 -11.80 20.77
N HIS A 224 -3.10 -10.59 20.61
CA HIS A 224 -2.34 -9.35 20.48
C HIS A 224 -1.41 -9.02 21.67
N GLY A 225 -1.76 -9.49 22.88
CA GLY A 225 -0.94 -9.37 24.09
C GLY A 225 0.10 -10.49 24.15
N LYS A 226 1.32 -10.23 23.69
CA LYS A 226 2.40 -11.23 23.61
C LYS A 226 2.74 -11.91 24.93
N ASP A 227 2.54 -11.20 26.04
CA ASP A 227 2.87 -11.71 27.38
C ASP A 227 1.88 -12.77 27.89
N VAL A 228 0.69 -12.83 27.31
CA VAL A 228 -0.40 -13.74 27.70
C VAL A 228 -0.81 -14.72 26.59
N ALA A 229 -0.34 -14.52 25.35
CA ALA A 229 -0.65 -15.39 24.21
C ALA A 229 -0.27 -16.86 24.50
N GLY A 230 -1.19 -17.80 24.22
CA GLY A 230 -1.02 -19.24 24.47
C GLY A 230 -1.09 -19.66 25.94
N LYS A 231 -1.30 -18.73 26.87
CA LYS A 231 -1.39 -19.05 28.32
C LYS A 231 -2.83 -19.16 28.77
N THR A 232 -3.06 -19.90 29.87
CA THR A 232 -4.34 -19.96 30.54
C THR A 232 -4.30 -19.09 31.79
N ALA A 233 -5.32 -18.26 31.99
CA ALA A 233 -5.48 -17.43 33.17
C ALA A 233 -6.77 -17.79 33.91
N ASP A 234 -6.73 -17.75 35.23
CA ASP A 234 -7.92 -17.87 36.08
C ASP A 234 -8.52 -16.48 36.30
N PHE A 235 -9.74 -16.29 35.83
CA PHE A 235 -10.49 -15.05 35.98
C PHE A 235 -11.53 -15.16 37.08
N LEU A 236 -11.48 -14.23 38.01
CA LEU A 236 -12.57 -13.94 38.92
C LEU A 236 -13.36 -12.76 38.34
N VAL A 237 -14.62 -12.98 38.02
CA VAL A 237 -15.54 -11.94 37.51
C VAL A 237 -16.66 -11.74 38.48
N THR A 238 -16.96 -10.48 38.79
CA THR A 238 -18.14 -10.06 39.60
C THR A 238 -19.06 -9.24 38.69
N LEU A 239 -20.29 -9.66 38.55
CA LEU A 239 -21.29 -8.99 37.74
C LEU A 239 -22.02 -7.92 38.57
N ASN A 240 -21.71 -6.65 38.34
CA ASN A 240 -22.26 -5.54 39.11
C ASN A 240 -23.65 -5.11 38.63
N LYS A 241 -23.85 -5.07 37.31
CA LYS A 241 -25.06 -4.55 36.69
C LYS A 241 -25.40 -5.28 35.41
N VAL A 242 -26.69 -5.53 35.20
CA VAL A 242 -27.23 -6.08 33.93
C VAL A 242 -28.27 -5.09 33.40
N GLU A 243 -28.11 -4.72 32.15
CA GLU A 243 -29.02 -3.81 31.45
C GLU A 243 -29.50 -4.46 30.15
N ALA A 244 -30.81 -4.68 30.08
CA ALA A 244 -31.44 -5.24 28.87
C ALA A 244 -31.37 -4.24 27.72
N ALA A 245 -30.99 -4.74 26.55
CA ALA A 245 -31.05 -3.94 25.35
C ALA A 245 -32.50 -3.78 24.87
N ASN A 246 -32.97 -2.55 24.79
CA ASN A 246 -34.22 -2.19 24.14
C ASN A 246 -33.92 -1.82 22.69
N LEU A 247 -34.19 -2.75 21.75
CA LEU A 247 -34.11 -2.49 20.33
C LEU A 247 -35.27 -1.56 19.94
N THR A 248 -34.92 -0.37 19.43
CA THR A 248 -35.92 0.56 18.92
C THR A 248 -36.72 -0.10 17.79
N GLU A 249 -38.05 -0.05 17.88
CA GLU A 249 -38.92 -0.49 16.81
C GLU A 249 -38.69 0.37 15.54
N VAL A 250 -38.86 -0.24 14.36
CA VAL A 250 -38.79 0.49 13.11
C VAL A 250 -40.05 1.34 12.95
N ASN A 251 -40.02 2.53 13.56
CA ASN A 251 -41.12 3.48 13.58
C ASN A 251 -40.66 4.84 13.03
N GLU A 252 -41.61 5.76 12.87
CA GLU A 252 -41.36 7.10 12.37
C GLU A 252 -40.24 7.84 13.13
N ALA A 253 -40.14 7.67 14.45
CA ALA A 253 -39.11 8.33 15.26
C ALA A 253 -37.71 7.82 14.93
N LEU A 254 -37.52 6.50 14.79
CA LEU A 254 -36.25 5.90 14.32
C LEU A 254 -35.91 6.38 12.93
N VAL A 255 -36.86 6.32 12.00
CA VAL A 255 -36.67 6.70 10.59
C VAL A 255 -36.22 8.16 10.47
N LYS A 256 -36.87 9.08 11.20
CA LYS A 256 -36.46 10.50 11.26
C LYS A 256 -35.07 10.67 11.87
N SER A 257 -34.71 9.89 12.89
CA SER A 257 -33.36 9.93 13.48
C SER A 257 -32.26 9.46 12.55
N LEU A 258 -32.62 8.69 11.52
CA LEU A 258 -31.72 8.21 10.46
C LEU A 258 -31.67 9.17 9.25
N GLY A 259 -32.37 10.31 9.31
CA GLY A 259 -32.30 11.37 8.32
C GLY A 259 -33.39 11.33 7.23
N ILE A 260 -34.38 10.44 7.36
CA ILE A 260 -35.53 10.37 6.44
C ILE A 260 -36.63 11.31 6.97
N ALA A 261 -36.77 12.47 6.36
CA ALA A 261 -37.58 13.58 6.90
C ALA A 261 -39.09 13.28 7.03
N ASP A 262 -39.65 12.48 6.13
CA ASP A 262 -41.05 12.08 6.13
C ASP A 262 -41.38 10.97 7.15
N GLY A 263 -40.37 10.32 7.73
CA GLY A 263 -40.54 9.22 8.69
C GLY A 263 -41.07 7.92 8.08
N SER A 264 -41.11 7.82 6.74
CA SER A 264 -41.63 6.63 6.04
C SER A 264 -40.66 5.45 6.12
N VAL A 265 -41.14 4.32 6.63
CA VAL A 265 -40.39 3.07 6.71
C VAL A 265 -40.07 2.55 5.29
N GLU A 266 -41.00 2.72 4.36
CA GLU A 266 -40.80 2.36 2.95
C GLU A 266 -39.68 3.19 2.32
N ALA A 267 -39.62 4.49 2.60
CA ALA A 267 -38.54 5.35 2.12
C ALA A 267 -37.19 4.95 2.72
N LEU A 268 -37.12 4.58 4.01
CA LEU A 268 -35.91 4.05 4.63
C LEU A 268 -35.46 2.75 3.97
N ARG A 269 -36.38 1.81 3.73
CA ARG A 269 -36.06 0.55 3.03
C ARG A 269 -35.55 0.78 1.61
N ALA A 270 -36.17 1.71 0.88
CA ALA A 270 -35.74 2.08 -0.47
C ALA A 270 -34.35 2.71 -0.46
N ASP A 271 -34.03 3.57 0.52
CA ASP A 271 -32.71 4.18 0.67
C ASP A 271 -31.64 3.13 1.04
N ILE A 272 -31.92 2.23 1.97
CA ILE A 272 -31.05 1.10 2.31
C ILE A 272 -30.78 0.25 1.08
N LYS A 273 -31.83 -0.14 0.34
CA LYS A 273 -31.69 -0.92 -0.91
C LYS A 273 -30.78 -0.23 -1.90
N LYS A 274 -31.02 1.04 -2.18
CA LYS A 274 -30.21 1.85 -3.10
C LYS A 274 -28.75 1.95 -2.67
N ASN A 275 -28.49 2.10 -1.38
CA ASN A 275 -27.13 2.16 -0.84
C ASN A 275 -26.42 0.81 -0.97
N LEU A 276 -27.09 -0.30 -0.62
CA LEU A 276 -26.57 -1.65 -0.79
C LEU A 276 -26.30 -1.98 -2.24
N GLU A 277 -27.23 -1.68 -3.17
CA GLU A 277 -27.05 -1.88 -4.62
C GLU A 277 -25.84 -1.11 -5.14
N ARG A 278 -25.64 0.14 -4.69
CA ARG A 278 -24.46 0.93 -5.04
C ARG A 278 -23.17 0.31 -4.53
N GLU A 279 -23.15 -0.17 -3.30
CA GLU A 279 -21.99 -0.81 -2.71
C GLU A 279 -21.66 -2.15 -3.40
N VAL A 280 -22.68 -2.98 -3.62
CA VAL A 280 -22.56 -4.26 -4.34
C VAL A 280 -22.04 -4.01 -5.76
N LYS A 281 -22.62 -3.06 -6.48
CA LYS A 281 -22.17 -2.68 -7.84
C LYS A 281 -20.69 -2.28 -7.83
N PHE A 282 -20.28 -1.45 -6.88
CA PHE A 282 -18.89 -0.99 -6.78
C PHE A 282 -17.94 -2.16 -6.49
N ARG A 283 -18.30 -3.03 -5.54
CA ARG A 283 -17.50 -4.21 -5.19
C ARG A 283 -17.41 -5.22 -6.34
N LEU A 284 -18.53 -5.46 -7.04
CA LEU A 284 -18.56 -6.34 -8.20
C LEU A 284 -17.73 -5.79 -9.36
N GLN A 285 -17.82 -4.49 -9.64
CA GLN A 285 -17.01 -3.85 -10.68
C GLN A 285 -15.52 -3.99 -10.36
N ALA A 286 -15.12 -3.75 -9.11
CA ALA A 286 -13.72 -3.89 -8.70
C ALA A 286 -13.23 -5.35 -8.85
N ARG A 287 -14.02 -6.33 -8.39
CA ARG A 287 -13.67 -7.76 -8.49
C ARG A 287 -13.65 -8.26 -9.94
N ASN A 288 -14.66 -7.93 -10.72
CA ASN A 288 -14.71 -8.33 -12.13
C ASN A 288 -13.59 -7.69 -12.95
N LYS A 289 -13.29 -6.40 -12.68
CA LYS A 289 -12.13 -5.73 -13.28
C LYS A 289 -10.83 -6.46 -12.92
N GLN A 290 -10.68 -6.84 -11.65
CA GLN A 290 -9.51 -7.58 -11.18
C GLN A 290 -9.36 -8.93 -11.91
N ALA A 291 -10.44 -9.70 -12.04
CA ALA A 291 -10.45 -10.99 -12.74
C ALA A 291 -10.05 -10.84 -14.22
N VAL A 292 -10.57 -9.82 -14.90
CA VAL A 292 -10.18 -9.50 -16.29
C VAL A 292 -8.69 -9.15 -16.37
N MET A 293 -8.17 -8.34 -15.43
CA MET A 293 -6.75 -7.99 -15.43
C MET A 293 -5.85 -9.19 -15.16
N ASP A 294 -6.27 -10.11 -14.30
CA ASP A 294 -5.54 -11.36 -14.04
C ASP A 294 -5.52 -12.27 -15.27
N ALA A 295 -6.65 -12.39 -15.98
CA ALA A 295 -6.72 -13.14 -17.23
C ALA A 295 -5.81 -12.49 -18.32
N LEU A 296 -5.76 -11.17 -18.42
CA LEU A 296 -4.85 -10.49 -19.35
C LEU A 296 -3.37 -10.80 -19.04
N VAL A 297 -3.02 -10.82 -17.77
CA VAL A 297 -1.66 -11.15 -17.33
C VAL A 297 -1.31 -12.60 -17.62
N SER A 298 -2.26 -13.54 -17.46
CA SER A 298 -2.02 -14.96 -17.65
C SER A 298 -1.79 -15.35 -19.12
N VAL A 299 -2.35 -14.62 -20.08
CA VAL A 299 -2.17 -14.91 -21.53
C VAL A 299 -1.00 -14.15 -22.15
N ALA A 300 -0.28 -13.35 -21.37
CA ALA A 300 0.83 -12.55 -21.86
C ALA A 300 2.18 -13.11 -21.43
N GLU A 301 3.09 -13.27 -22.41
CA GLU A 301 4.47 -13.67 -22.19
C GLU A 301 5.39 -12.46 -22.34
N LEU A 302 6.10 -12.13 -21.27
CA LEU A 302 7.12 -11.07 -21.26
C LEU A 302 8.10 -11.27 -20.11
N ASP A 303 9.33 -10.84 -20.33
CA ASP A 303 10.30 -10.62 -19.26
C ASP A 303 10.01 -9.28 -18.57
N LEU A 304 10.28 -9.19 -17.27
CA LEU A 304 10.09 -7.94 -16.53
C LEU A 304 11.42 -7.21 -16.36
N PRO A 305 11.51 -5.92 -16.71
CA PRO A 305 12.69 -5.12 -16.41
C PRO A 305 12.85 -4.99 -14.88
N LYS A 306 13.99 -5.42 -14.35
CA LYS A 306 14.32 -5.36 -12.92
C LYS A 306 14.22 -3.93 -12.38
N ALA A 307 14.72 -2.96 -13.15
CA ALA A 307 14.67 -1.55 -12.81
C ALA A 307 13.22 -1.05 -12.61
N SER A 308 12.28 -1.48 -13.48
CA SER A 308 10.86 -1.13 -13.35
C SER A 308 10.23 -1.76 -12.13
N VAL A 309 10.56 -3.03 -11.85
CA VAL A 309 10.06 -3.73 -10.64
C VAL A 309 10.58 -3.06 -9.38
N GLN A 310 11.88 -2.74 -9.30
CA GLN A 310 12.47 -2.04 -8.16
C GLN A 310 11.83 -0.66 -7.90
N SER A 311 11.60 0.09 -9.00
CA SER A 311 10.90 1.39 -8.90
C SER A 311 9.48 1.25 -8.34
N GLU A 312 8.76 0.20 -8.75
CA GLU A 312 7.41 -0.06 -8.25
C GLU A 312 7.43 -0.54 -6.78
N VAL A 313 8.41 -1.37 -6.38
CA VAL A 313 8.62 -1.75 -4.97
C VAL A 313 8.86 -0.51 -4.11
N ALA A 314 9.76 0.38 -4.53
CA ALA A 314 10.02 1.64 -3.80
C ALA A 314 8.75 2.48 -3.63
N ARG A 315 7.92 2.59 -4.69
CA ARG A 315 6.64 3.32 -4.64
C ARG A 315 5.63 2.67 -3.70
N LEU A 316 5.55 1.33 -3.68
CA LEU A 316 4.68 0.60 -2.76
C LEU A 316 5.11 0.78 -1.30
N MET A 317 6.41 0.73 -1.03
CA MET A 317 6.98 0.99 0.30
C MET A 317 6.68 2.41 0.79
N GLU A 318 6.83 3.41 -0.10
CA GLU A 318 6.49 4.81 0.23
C GLU A 318 5.00 4.95 0.55
N SER A 319 4.13 4.34 -0.24
CA SER A 319 2.68 4.32 0.04
C SER A 319 2.37 3.66 1.38
N ALA A 320 3.01 2.53 1.70
CA ALA A 320 2.82 1.83 2.97
C ALA A 320 3.27 2.69 4.16
N ARG A 321 4.43 3.39 4.04
CA ARG A 321 4.88 4.34 5.06
C ARG A 321 3.90 5.51 5.25
N ALA A 322 3.37 6.04 4.14
CA ALA A 322 2.34 7.09 4.19
C ALA A 322 1.07 6.63 4.92
N ASP A 323 0.60 5.40 4.66
CA ASP A 323 -0.55 4.81 5.35
C ASP A 323 -0.30 4.62 6.85
N LEU A 324 0.89 4.15 7.24
CA LEU A 324 1.29 4.02 8.64
C LEU A 324 1.31 5.38 9.35
N LYS A 325 1.82 6.42 8.68
CA LYS A 325 1.82 7.80 9.17
C LYS A 325 0.40 8.33 9.37
N GLN A 326 -0.49 8.07 8.41
CA GLN A 326 -1.90 8.47 8.50
C GLN A 326 -2.62 7.79 9.66
N ARG A 327 -2.25 6.55 10.00
CA ARG A 327 -2.76 5.80 11.16
C ARG A 327 -2.15 6.26 12.50
N GLY A 328 -1.28 7.28 12.50
CA GLY A 328 -0.69 7.85 13.70
C GLY A 328 0.46 7.05 14.31
N ILE A 329 1.05 6.12 13.56
CA ILE A 329 2.21 5.34 14.03
C ILE A 329 3.43 6.26 14.04
N LYS A 330 4.05 6.40 15.21
CA LYS A 330 5.28 7.18 15.38
C LYS A 330 6.43 6.51 14.62
N ASP A 331 7.32 7.33 14.04
CA ASP A 331 8.48 6.88 13.24
C ASP A 331 8.15 6.01 12.02
N ALA A 332 6.94 6.10 11.47
CA ALA A 332 6.52 5.36 10.28
C ALA A 332 7.48 5.55 9.07
N GLU A 333 8.14 6.70 8.98
CA GLU A 333 9.12 6.99 7.91
C GLU A 333 10.40 6.15 8.02
N LYS A 334 10.74 5.70 9.24
CA LYS A 334 11.91 4.85 9.52
C LYS A 334 11.57 3.37 9.64
N ALA A 335 10.29 3.03 9.44
CA ALA A 335 9.87 1.63 9.53
C ALA A 335 10.63 0.78 8.50
N GLU A 336 11.36 -0.22 8.98
CA GLU A 336 12.00 -1.24 8.16
C GLU A 336 10.92 -2.20 7.66
N ILE A 337 10.46 -1.99 6.45
CA ILE A 337 9.50 -2.89 5.80
C ILE A 337 10.29 -3.72 4.79
N PRO A 338 10.30 -5.05 4.90
CA PRO A 338 11.02 -5.91 3.95
C PRO A 338 10.50 -5.73 2.52
N GLU A 339 11.39 -5.53 1.57
CA GLU A 339 11.05 -5.33 0.15
C GLU A 339 10.34 -6.54 -0.45
N ASP A 340 10.70 -7.74 -0.01
CA ASP A 340 10.16 -9.02 -0.48
C ASP A 340 8.64 -9.12 -0.34
N ILE A 341 8.05 -8.43 0.64
CA ILE A 341 6.59 -8.38 0.82
C ILE A 341 5.90 -7.73 -0.37
N PHE A 342 6.55 -6.74 -0.99
CA PHE A 342 5.97 -5.97 -2.11
C PHE A 342 6.35 -6.53 -3.48
N LEU A 343 7.37 -7.38 -3.56
CA LEU A 343 7.90 -7.89 -4.83
C LEU A 343 6.82 -8.55 -5.71
N PRO A 344 5.99 -9.50 -5.20
CA PRO A 344 4.97 -10.13 -6.04
C PRO A 344 3.92 -9.13 -6.57
N GLN A 345 3.57 -8.14 -5.76
CA GLN A 345 2.62 -7.10 -6.15
C GLN A 345 3.23 -6.13 -7.16
N ALA A 346 4.51 -5.78 -7.02
CA ALA A 346 5.23 -4.93 -7.95
C ALA A 346 5.38 -5.61 -9.31
N GLU A 347 5.82 -6.86 -9.34
CA GLU A 347 5.93 -7.64 -10.59
C GLU A 347 4.60 -7.72 -11.32
N ARG A 348 3.52 -8.02 -10.59
CA ARG A 348 2.17 -8.07 -11.16
C ARG A 348 1.74 -6.72 -11.75
N ARG A 349 2.00 -5.60 -11.05
CA ARG A 349 1.65 -4.26 -11.52
C ARG A 349 2.46 -3.86 -12.75
N VAL A 350 3.76 -4.12 -12.75
CA VAL A 350 4.62 -3.84 -13.91
C VAL A 350 4.19 -4.67 -15.11
N ARG A 351 3.96 -5.98 -14.93
CA ARG A 351 3.45 -6.88 -15.97
C ARG A 351 2.14 -6.36 -16.57
N LEU A 352 1.17 -6.07 -15.73
CA LEU A 352 -0.13 -5.55 -16.15
C LEU A 352 0.02 -4.22 -16.91
N GLY A 353 0.85 -3.31 -16.42
CA GLY A 353 1.12 -2.02 -17.07
C GLY A 353 1.66 -2.18 -18.48
N LEU A 354 2.62 -3.09 -18.67
CA LEU A 354 3.22 -3.38 -19.98
C LEU A 354 2.21 -4.02 -20.94
N VAL A 355 1.43 -5.00 -20.46
CA VAL A 355 0.41 -5.68 -21.27
C VAL A 355 -0.68 -4.69 -21.72
N VAL A 356 -1.19 -3.89 -20.80
CA VAL A 356 -2.21 -2.87 -21.13
C VAL A 356 -1.68 -1.82 -22.09
N ALA A 357 -0.44 -1.36 -21.91
CA ALA A 357 0.19 -0.41 -22.82
C ALA A 357 0.29 -0.96 -24.25
N GLU A 358 0.67 -2.22 -24.41
CA GLU A 358 0.75 -2.85 -25.72
C GLU A 358 -0.63 -3.07 -26.36
N LEU A 359 -1.65 -3.48 -25.59
CA LEU A 359 -3.04 -3.56 -26.05
C LEU A 359 -3.58 -2.23 -26.54
N VAL A 360 -3.31 -1.16 -25.81
CA VAL A 360 -3.72 0.20 -26.20
C VAL A 360 -3.05 0.60 -27.51
N LYS A 361 -1.75 0.38 -27.63
CA LYS A 361 -0.98 0.65 -28.85
C LYS A 361 -1.53 -0.13 -30.06
N ALA A 362 -1.78 -1.43 -29.87
CA ALA A 362 -2.32 -2.28 -30.93
C ALA A 362 -3.73 -1.88 -31.38
N LYS A 363 -4.57 -1.36 -30.45
CA LYS A 363 -5.92 -0.90 -30.79
C LYS A 363 -5.96 0.51 -31.37
N ILE A 364 -5.15 1.45 -30.89
CA ILE A 364 -5.03 2.79 -31.45
C ILE A 364 -4.42 2.74 -32.84
N GLY A 365 -3.41 1.88 -33.06
CA GLY A 365 -2.83 1.67 -34.39
C GLY A 365 -3.82 1.14 -35.43
N ARG A 366 -4.88 0.42 -35.02
CA ARG A 366 -5.95 -0.06 -35.92
C ARG A 366 -7.06 0.96 -36.16
N ALA A 367 -7.18 1.99 -35.33
CA ALA A 367 -8.21 3.03 -35.48
C ALA A 367 -7.80 4.16 -36.45
N HIS A 368 -6.54 4.16 -36.90
CA HIS A 368 -5.98 5.14 -37.84
C HIS A 368 -5.64 4.55 -39.21
N VAL A 369 -6.06 3.33 -39.51
CA VAL A 369 -6.00 2.68 -40.83
C VAL A 369 -7.48 2.46 -41.34
#